data_340b885ebbc13598faeda6fd75dd315b
#
_entry.id   340b885ebbc13598faeda6fd75dd315b
#
_cell.length_a   1.000
_cell.length_b   1.000
_cell.length_c   1.000
_cell.angle_alpha   90.00
_cell.angle_beta   90.00
_cell.angle_gamma   90.00
#
_symmetry.space_group_name_H-M   'P 1'
#
loop_
_entity.id
_entity.type
_entity.pdbx_description
1 polymer ?
#
loop_
_entity_poly.entity_id
_entity_poly.type
_entity_poly.pdbx_seq_one_letter_code
_entity_poly.pdbx_strand_id
1 'polypeptide(L)'
;MKTEKCLDLLATLLESATIPAPEKTVLYRNAEAVLVMARAYESDGRTFLASGDPVNALASAWYASGWLHFSITFGLLEITLPAGCPFLSPCESLSPSFWEKLEEKTRRYQNLLDTARGSVECAGEPATAVSRFSEKVLLITAVYAAQGAGYLRNGACEDALSCFSYGHGWLDAGVTAGLFTITGHHDLFTV
;
A
#
# COMPACT_ATOMS: atom_id res chain seq x y z
N MET A 1 -2.98 -1.97 16.29
CA MET A 1 -3.07 -0.49 16.29
C MET A 1 -4.46 -0.10 15.79
N LYS A 2 -5.09 0.90 16.39
CA LYS A 2 -6.38 1.41 15.88
C LYS A 2 -6.21 2.03 14.51
N THR A 3 -7.18 1.82 13.61
CA THR A 3 -7.16 2.39 12.25
C THR A 3 -7.05 3.92 12.27
N GLU A 4 -7.75 4.58 13.19
CA GLU A 4 -7.66 6.03 13.41
C GLU A 4 -6.21 6.48 13.69
N LYS A 5 -5.51 5.80 14.60
CA LYS A 5 -4.10 6.11 14.89
C LYS A 5 -3.16 5.85 13.72
N CYS A 6 -3.50 4.87 12.88
CA CYS A 6 -2.75 4.62 11.65
C CYS A 6 -2.90 5.78 10.67
N LEU A 7 -4.12 6.29 10.49
CA LEU A 7 -4.40 7.44 9.64
C LEU A 7 -3.78 8.73 10.20
N ASP A 8 -3.79 8.94 11.53
CA ASP A 8 -3.13 10.09 12.16
C ASP A 8 -1.61 10.07 11.94
N LEU A 9 -1.01 8.90 12.05
CA LEU A 9 0.41 8.73 11.75
C LEU A 9 0.70 8.98 10.27
N LEU A 10 -0.11 8.41 9.36
CA LEU A 10 0.02 8.65 7.93
C LEU A 10 -0.06 10.14 7.59
N ALA A 11 -1.04 10.87 8.12
CA ALA A 11 -1.16 12.32 7.92
C ALA A 11 0.11 13.06 8.36
N THR A 12 0.60 12.76 9.57
CA THR A 12 1.83 13.35 10.11
C THR A 12 3.04 13.11 9.19
N LEU A 13 3.17 11.88 8.68
CA LEU A 13 4.27 11.52 7.79
C LEU A 13 4.15 12.20 6.43
N LEU A 14 2.93 12.25 5.88
CA LEU A 14 2.64 12.90 4.59
C LEU A 14 2.81 14.43 4.66
N GLU A 15 2.56 15.05 5.82
CA GLU A 15 2.83 16.48 6.06
C GLU A 15 4.34 16.77 6.11
N SER A 16 5.14 15.85 6.67
CA SER A 16 6.60 16.01 6.74
C SER A 16 7.32 15.60 5.47
N ALA A 17 6.61 15.02 4.47
CA ALA A 17 7.20 14.51 3.26
C ALA A 17 7.74 15.62 2.35
N THR A 18 8.99 15.46 1.93
CA THR A 18 9.65 16.33 0.95
C THR A 18 10.10 15.52 -0.26
N ILE A 19 10.16 16.16 -1.42
CA ILE A 19 10.63 15.56 -2.67
C ILE A 19 12.08 15.98 -2.90
N PRO A 20 13.05 15.05 -2.80
CA PRO A 20 14.46 15.40 -2.98
C PRO A 20 14.86 15.65 -4.44
N ALA A 21 14.08 15.13 -5.39
CA ALA A 21 14.37 15.28 -6.81
C ALA A 21 14.17 16.72 -7.28
N PRO A 22 15.00 17.25 -8.20
CA PRO A 22 14.78 18.57 -8.79
C PRO A 22 13.45 18.66 -9.55
N GLU A 23 12.77 19.81 -9.44
CA GLU A 23 11.56 20.09 -10.21
C GLU A 23 11.75 19.83 -11.71
N LYS A 24 10.66 19.46 -12.41
CA LYS A 24 10.63 19.16 -13.85
C LYS A 24 11.36 17.86 -14.27
N THR A 25 11.91 17.09 -13.33
CA THR A 25 12.43 15.75 -13.62
C THR A 25 11.31 14.69 -13.64
N VAL A 26 11.57 13.53 -14.24
CA VAL A 26 10.65 12.38 -14.20
C VAL A 26 10.48 11.90 -12.77
N LEU A 27 11.57 11.85 -11.99
CA LEU A 27 11.52 11.45 -10.57
C LEU A 27 10.66 12.38 -9.73
N TYR A 28 10.73 13.70 -9.97
CA TYR A 28 9.87 14.66 -9.28
C TYR A 28 8.38 14.40 -9.57
N ARG A 29 8.04 14.22 -10.86
CA ARG A 29 6.65 13.92 -11.27
C ARG A 29 6.13 12.60 -10.67
N ASN A 30 6.97 11.57 -10.64
CA ASN A 30 6.63 10.30 -10.01
C ASN A 30 6.41 10.47 -8.50
N ALA A 31 7.26 11.26 -7.83
CA ALA A 31 7.10 11.56 -6.41
C ALA A 31 5.81 12.32 -6.12
N GLU A 32 5.46 13.32 -6.94
CA GLU A 32 4.18 14.04 -6.83
C GLU A 32 2.98 13.09 -7.01
N ALA A 33 3.01 12.24 -8.04
CA ALA A 33 1.93 11.27 -8.30
C ALA A 33 1.71 10.34 -7.12
N VAL A 34 2.78 9.78 -6.57
CA VAL A 34 2.73 8.90 -5.40
C VAL A 34 2.21 9.63 -4.15
N LEU A 35 2.67 10.86 -3.92
CA LEU A 35 2.25 11.66 -2.79
C LEU A 35 0.75 12.00 -2.86
N VAL A 36 0.26 12.32 -4.07
CA VAL A 36 -1.17 12.55 -4.32
C VAL A 36 -1.98 11.29 -3.99
N MET A 37 -1.55 10.11 -4.43
CA MET A 37 -2.26 8.86 -4.18
C MET A 37 -2.26 8.49 -2.70
N ALA A 38 -1.12 8.60 -2.01
CA ALA A 38 -1.03 8.31 -0.58
C ALA A 38 -1.94 9.23 0.24
N ARG A 39 -2.02 10.53 -0.10
CA ARG A 39 -2.94 11.50 0.52
C ARG A 39 -4.41 11.20 0.22
N ALA A 40 -4.73 10.81 -1.02
CA ALA A 40 -6.10 10.46 -1.40
C ALA A 40 -6.61 9.28 -0.57
N TYR A 41 -5.84 8.20 -0.46
CA TYR A 41 -6.24 7.04 0.34
C TYR A 41 -6.24 7.28 1.86
N GLU A 42 -5.39 8.16 2.38
CA GLU A 42 -5.46 8.63 3.76
C GLU A 42 -6.78 9.37 4.01
N SER A 43 -7.15 10.30 3.13
CA SER A 43 -8.40 11.06 3.18
C SER A 43 -9.65 10.16 3.05
N ASP A 44 -9.61 9.20 2.12
CA ASP A 44 -10.67 8.19 1.94
C ASP A 44 -10.85 7.36 3.21
N GLY A 45 -9.74 6.94 3.84
CA GLY A 45 -9.77 6.21 5.09
C GLY A 45 -10.48 6.98 6.21
N ARG A 46 -10.24 8.29 6.33
CA ARG A 46 -10.96 9.16 7.27
C ARG A 46 -12.45 9.28 6.94
N THR A 47 -12.77 9.44 5.66
CA THR A 47 -14.15 9.51 5.19
C THR A 47 -14.91 8.23 5.51
N PHE A 48 -14.30 7.07 5.29
CA PHE A 48 -14.89 5.78 5.66
C PHE A 48 -15.08 5.64 7.18
N LEU A 49 -14.10 6.04 7.99
CA LEU A 49 -14.28 6.03 9.45
C LEU A 49 -15.44 6.92 9.89
N ALA A 50 -15.53 8.13 9.37
CA ALA A 50 -16.58 9.09 9.70
C ALA A 50 -17.97 8.59 9.28
N SER A 51 -18.05 7.80 8.21
CA SER A 51 -19.29 7.16 7.74
C SER A 51 -19.65 5.84 8.45
N GLY A 52 -18.83 5.39 9.41
CA GLY A 52 -19.05 4.15 10.14
C GLY A 52 -18.65 2.89 9.36
N ASP A 53 -17.73 3.00 8.43
CA ASP A 53 -17.19 1.90 7.63
C ASP A 53 -15.70 1.59 7.98
N PRO A 54 -15.44 0.94 9.12
CA PRO A 54 -14.08 0.66 9.56
C PRO A 54 -13.34 -0.35 8.66
N VAL A 55 -14.06 -1.19 7.92
CA VAL A 55 -13.46 -2.18 7.00
C VAL A 55 -12.80 -1.49 5.82
N ASN A 56 -13.50 -0.55 5.17
CA ASN A 56 -12.93 0.24 4.09
C ASN A 56 -11.83 1.18 4.61
N ALA A 57 -12.01 1.78 5.78
CA ALA A 57 -10.99 2.62 6.41
C ALA A 57 -9.68 1.85 6.66
N LEU A 58 -9.77 0.62 7.18
CA LEU A 58 -8.62 -0.26 7.41
C LEU A 58 -7.86 -0.53 6.10
N ALA A 59 -8.60 -0.94 5.05
CA ALA A 59 -8.02 -1.21 3.74
C ALA A 59 -7.30 0.02 3.16
N SER A 60 -7.94 1.21 3.20
CA SER A 60 -7.38 2.47 2.70
C SER A 60 -6.13 2.90 3.46
N ALA A 61 -6.13 2.79 4.80
CA ALA A 61 -4.98 3.13 5.63
C ALA A 61 -3.73 2.29 5.29
N TRP A 62 -3.91 0.98 5.11
CA TRP A 62 -2.79 0.09 4.78
C TRP A 62 -2.36 0.20 3.32
N TYR A 63 -3.29 0.47 2.42
CA TYR A 63 -2.94 0.74 1.01
C TYR A 63 -2.12 2.04 0.89
N ALA A 64 -2.53 3.13 1.55
CA ALA A 64 -1.77 4.38 1.63
C ALA A 64 -0.38 4.17 2.26
N SER A 65 -0.29 3.32 3.31
CA SER A 65 0.99 2.96 3.92
C SER A 65 1.91 2.24 2.93
N GLY A 66 1.37 1.38 2.07
CA GLY A 66 2.12 0.71 1.00
C GLY A 66 2.73 1.71 0.02
N TRP A 67 1.94 2.67 -0.46
CA TRP A 67 2.40 3.74 -1.32
C TRP A 67 3.50 4.59 -0.68
N LEU A 68 3.31 5.00 0.58
CA LEU A 68 4.28 5.81 1.30
C LEU A 68 5.61 5.07 1.52
N HIS A 69 5.55 3.81 1.97
CA HIS A 69 6.76 3.02 2.24
C HIS A 69 7.55 2.68 0.96
N PHE A 70 6.84 2.38 -0.13
CA PHE A 70 7.47 2.27 -1.44
C PHE A 70 8.26 3.54 -1.77
N SER A 71 7.62 4.69 -1.65
CA SER A 71 8.19 5.99 -2.04
C SER A 71 9.44 6.36 -1.27
N ILE A 72 9.44 6.11 0.04
CA ILE A 72 10.60 6.31 0.90
C ILE A 72 11.72 5.33 0.51
N THR A 73 11.38 4.07 0.31
CA THR A 73 12.36 3.02 0.00
C THR A 73 12.96 3.18 -1.39
N PHE A 74 12.20 3.69 -2.36
CA PHE A 74 12.66 4.00 -3.71
C PHE A 74 13.40 5.34 -3.80
N GLY A 75 13.35 6.17 -2.73
CA GLY A 75 14.01 7.48 -2.69
C GLY A 75 13.24 8.59 -3.42
N LEU A 76 11.92 8.41 -3.62
CA LEU A 76 11.05 9.47 -4.17
C LEU A 76 10.71 10.52 -3.11
N LEU A 77 10.60 10.09 -1.86
CA LEU A 77 10.25 10.95 -0.72
C LEU A 77 11.27 10.81 0.41
N GLU A 78 11.55 11.93 1.04
CA GLU A 78 12.22 11.98 2.35
C GLU A 78 11.19 12.39 3.40
N ILE A 79 11.17 11.67 4.54
CA ILE A 79 10.30 11.97 5.67
C ILE A 79 11.07 11.93 6.97
N THR A 80 10.61 12.70 7.94
CA THR A 80 11.12 12.63 9.31
C THR A 80 10.26 11.66 10.10
N LEU A 81 10.82 10.48 10.44
CA LEU A 81 10.13 9.49 11.25
C LEU A 81 10.08 9.93 12.72
N PRO A 82 8.89 9.95 13.35
CA PRO A 82 8.79 10.13 14.79
C PRO A 82 9.52 9.01 15.53
N ALA A 83 10.18 9.33 16.63
CA ALA A 83 10.83 8.34 17.48
C ALA A 83 9.81 7.28 17.95
N GLY A 84 10.13 6.00 17.75
CA GLY A 84 9.27 4.89 18.18
C GLY A 84 8.05 4.64 17.27
N CYS A 85 8.07 5.09 16.03
CA CYS A 85 6.99 4.89 15.06
C CYS A 85 6.68 3.40 14.86
N PRO A 86 5.50 2.91 15.26
CA PRO A 86 5.13 1.50 15.16
C PRO A 86 4.54 1.18 13.78
N PHE A 87 5.36 1.09 12.74
CA PHE A 87 4.88 0.83 11.37
C PHE A 87 4.19 -0.53 11.16
N LEU A 88 4.26 -1.46 12.08
CA LEU A 88 3.73 -2.82 11.91
C LEU A 88 3.20 -3.37 13.23
N SER A 89 2.25 -2.68 13.84
CA SER A 89 1.51 -3.23 14.99
C SER A 89 0.31 -4.03 14.52
N PRO A 90 -0.07 -5.13 15.21
CA PRO A 90 -1.29 -5.86 14.94
C PRO A 90 -2.50 -4.93 14.88
N CYS A 91 -3.43 -5.23 13.97
CA CYS A 91 -4.66 -4.48 13.86
C CYS A 91 -5.54 -4.68 15.10
N GLU A 92 -6.40 -3.71 15.39
CA GLU A 92 -7.46 -3.92 16.37
C GLU A 92 -8.54 -4.81 15.76
N SER A 93 -9.16 -5.63 16.60
CA SER A 93 -10.34 -6.40 16.20
C SER A 93 -11.53 -5.47 15.99
N LEU A 94 -12.18 -5.62 14.85
CA LEU A 94 -13.43 -4.92 14.54
C LEU A 94 -14.62 -5.58 15.24
N SER A 95 -15.71 -4.81 15.39
CA SER A 95 -16.95 -5.36 15.97
C SER A 95 -17.47 -6.54 15.13
N PRO A 96 -18.04 -7.58 15.77
CA PRO A 96 -18.65 -8.72 15.05
C PRO A 96 -19.67 -8.34 13.98
N SER A 97 -20.31 -7.17 14.12
CA SER A 97 -21.24 -6.64 13.10
C SER A 97 -20.61 -6.38 11.73
N PHE A 98 -19.28 -6.33 11.64
CA PHE A 98 -18.56 -6.13 10.39
C PHE A 98 -17.92 -7.40 9.81
N TRP A 99 -18.02 -8.54 10.48
CA TRP A 99 -17.28 -9.75 10.10
C TRP A 99 -17.61 -10.25 8.69
N GLU A 100 -18.87 -10.28 8.28
CA GLU A 100 -19.25 -10.72 6.94
C GLU A 100 -18.61 -9.83 5.87
N LYS A 101 -18.71 -8.50 6.03
CA LYS A 101 -18.08 -7.53 5.14
C LYS A 101 -16.55 -7.63 5.15
N LEU A 102 -15.97 -7.85 6.34
CA LEU A 102 -14.52 -7.98 6.51
C LEU A 102 -14.00 -9.23 5.78
N GLU A 103 -14.66 -10.38 5.97
CA GLU A 103 -14.26 -11.64 5.34
C GLU A 103 -14.40 -11.55 3.81
N GLU A 104 -15.53 -11.05 3.29
CA GLU A 104 -15.74 -10.85 1.85
C GLU A 104 -14.64 -9.95 1.27
N LYS A 105 -14.42 -8.80 1.89
CA LYS A 105 -13.43 -7.84 1.43
C LYS A 105 -12.01 -8.41 1.48
N THR A 106 -11.67 -9.14 2.54
CA THR A 106 -10.35 -9.77 2.68
C THR A 106 -10.08 -10.76 1.55
N ARG A 107 -11.04 -11.65 1.24
CA ARG A 107 -10.93 -12.60 0.12
C ARG A 107 -10.81 -11.88 -1.22
N ARG A 108 -11.58 -10.83 -1.42
CA ARG A 108 -11.49 -10.01 -2.63
C ARG A 108 -10.12 -9.36 -2.78
N TYR A 109 -9.55 -8.80 -1.70
CA TYR A 109 -8.23 -8.16 -1.74
C TYR A 109 -7.09 -9.17 -1.90
N GLN A 110 -7.23 -10.40 -1.39
CA GLN A 110 -6.33 -11.50 -1.73
C GLN A 110 -6.31 -11.75 -3.24
N ASN A 111 -7.48 -11.94 -3.84
CA ASN A 111 -7.59 -12.19 -5.29
C ASN A 111 -7.07 -11.01 -6.11
N LEU A 112 -7.34 -9.76 -5.70
CA LEU A 112 -6.83 -8.56 -6.35
C LEU A 112 -5.30 -8.53 -6.36
N LEU A 113 -4.66 -8.75 -5.20
CA LEU A 113 -3.20 -8.76 -5.10
C LEU A 113 -2.57 -9.89 -5.91
N ASP A 114 -3.13 -11.10 -5.82
CA ASP A 114 -2.60 -12.26 -6.56
C ASP A 114 -2.73 -12.06 -8.08
N THR A 115 -3.86 -11.52 -8.56
CA THR A 115 -4.07 -11.20 -9.97
C THR A 115 -3.15 -10.07 -10.42
N ALA A 116 -3.04 -8.99 -9.65
CA ALA A 116 -2.18 -7.86 -10.00
C ALA A 116 -0.71 -8.28 -10.11
N ARG A 117 -0.22 -9.11 -9.19
CA ARG A 117 1.15 -9.67 -9.24
C ARG A 117 1.42 -10.52 -10.49
N GLY A 118 0.40 -11.25 -10.95
CA GLY A 118 0.48 -12.04 -12.20
C GLY A 118 0.31 -11.21 -13.47
N SER A 119 0.00 -9.92 -13.35
CA SER A 119 -0.33 -9.02 -14.47
C SER A 119 0.75 -7.96 -14.74
N VAL A 120 1.93 -8.12 -14.17
CA VAL A 120 3.06 -7.19 -14.35
C VAL A 120 4.35 -7.91 -14.69
N GLU A 121 5.17 -7.28 -15.52
CA GLU A 121 6.54 -7.68 -15.84
C GLU A 121 7.49 -6.53 -15.53
N CYS A 122 8.74 -6.86 -15.09
CA CYS A 122 9.77 -5.84 -14.85
C CYS A 122 10.08 -5.08 -16.13
N ALA A 123 10.00 -3.74 -16.08
CA ALA A 123 10.26 -2.87 -17.22
C ALA A 123 11.74 -2.65 -17.52
N GLY A 124 12.62 -2.87 -16.54
CA GLY A 124 14.06 -2.65 -16.66
C GLY A 124 14.81 -3.81 -17.30
N GLU A 125 15.87 -3.50 -18.03
CA GLU A 125 16.81 -4.50 -18.53
C GLU A 125 17.41 -5.32 -17.36
N PRO A 126 17.63 -6.64 -17.55
CA PRO A 126 18.19 -7.50 -16.52
C PRO A 126 19.49 -6.95 -15.92
N ALA A 127 19.67 -7.16 -14.62
CA ALA A 127 20.83 -6.73 -13.83
C ALA A 127 21.00 -5.20 -13.66
N THR A 128 20.06 -4.38 -14.13
CA THR A 128 20.05 -2.93 -13.84
C THR A 128 19.57 -2.66 -12.41
N ALA A 129 19.80 -1.43 -11.91
CA ALA A 129 19.26 -1.00 -10.62
C ALA A 129 17.73 -1.00 -10.62
N VAL A 130 17.10 -0.66 -11.74
CA VAL A 130 15.64 -0.68 -11.93
C VAL A 130 15.11 -2.12 -11.79
N SER A 131 15.69 -3.08 -12.53
CA SER A 131 15.30 -4.49 -12.45
C SER A 131 15.42 -5.05 -11.04
N ARG A 132 16.54 -4.79 -10.35
CA ARG A 132 16.73 -5.24 -8.97
C ARG A 132 15.72 -4.65 -8.00
N PHE A 133 15.33 -3.39 -8.21
CA PHE A 133 14.30 -2.79 -7.37
C PHE A 133 12.91 -3.35 -7.68
N SER A 134 12.60 -3.60 -8.95
CA SER A 134 11.35 -4.28 -9.35
C SER A 134 11.25 -5.67 -8.71
N GLU A 135 12.32 -6.45 -8.72
CA GLU A 135 12.39 -7.76 -8.03
C GLU A 135 12.14 -7.62 -6.52
N LYS A 136 12.71 -6.56 -5.88
CA LYS A 136 12.45 -6.26 -4.47
C LYS A 136 10.98 -5.94 -4.21
N VAL A 137 10.32 -5.17 -5.08
CA VAL A 137 8.88 -4.89 -4.97
C VAL A 137 8.07 -6.17 -5.07
N LEU A 138 8.36 -7.04 -6.07
CA LEU A 138 7.69 -8.33 -6.21
C LEU A 138 7.93 -9.24 -5.01
N LEU A 139 9.13 -9.24 -4.43
CA LEU A 139 9.42 -9.99 -3.21
C LEU A 139 8.59 -9.49 -2.02
N ILE A 140 8.52 -8.18 -1.81
CA ILE A 140 7.73 -7.58 -0.73
C ILE A 140 6.26 -7.96 -0.91
N THR A 141 5.70 -7.79 -2.11
CA THR A 141 4.30 -8.14 -2.38
C THR A 141 4.03 -9.64 -2.17
N ALA A 142 4.99 -10.51 -2.55
CA ALA A 142 4.90 -11.94 -2.32
C ALA A 142 4.90 -12.30 -0.82
N VAL A 143 5.76 -11.67 -0.03
CA VAL A 143 5.82 -11.86 1.43
C VAL A 143 4.50 -11.45 2.08
N TYR A 144 3.96 -10.27 1.73
CA TYR A 144 2.70 -9.81 2.31
C TYR A 144 1.50 -10.64 1.84
N ALA A 145 1.47 -11.12 0.59
CA ALA A 145 0.46 -12.06 0.11
C ALA A 145 0.49 -13.38 0.91
N ALA A 146 1.67 -13.96 1.13
CA ALA A 146 1.84 -15.18 1.90
C ALA A 146 1.47 -15.01 3.38
N GLN A 147 1.87 -13.90 3.99
CA GLN A 147 1.55 -13.56 5.38
C GLN A 147 0.05 -13.34 5.55
N GLY A 148 -0.59 -12.57 4.66
CA GLY A 148 -2.02 -12.34 4.65
C GLY A 148 -2.81 -13.64 4.50
N ALA A 149 -2.38 -14.55 3.61
CA ALA A 149 -2.97 -15.87 3.48
C ALA A 149 -2.81 -16.72 4.76
N GLY A 150 -1.70 -16.56 5.48
CA GLY A 150 -1.50 -17.16 6.80
C GLY A 150 -2.49 -16.65 7.84
N TYR A 151 -2.65 -15.33 7.94
CA TYR A 151 -3.62 -14.71 8.83
C TYR A 151 -5.06 -15.12 8.51
N LEU A 152 -5.43 -15.13 7.22
CA LEU A 152 -6.77 -15.51 6.79
C LEU A 152 -7.11 -16.96 7.19
N ARG A 153 -6.16 -17.90 7.03
CA ARG A 153 -6.34 -19.29 7.48
C ARG A 153 -6.57 -19.41 8.98
N ASN A 154 -6.04 -18.50 9.77
CA ASN A 154 -6.18 -18.46 11.22
C ASN A 154 -7.36 -17.60 11.69
N GLY A 155 -8.20 -17.08 10.78
CA GLY A 155 -9.35 -16.24 11.10
C GLY A 155 -9.01 -14.79 11.49
N ALA A 156 -7.76 -14.36 11.36
CA ALA A 156 -7.32 -12.99 11.64
C ALA A 156 -7.53 -12.11 10.38
N CYS A 157 -8.80 -11.84 10.05
CA CYS A 157 -9.17 -11.16 8.80
C CYS A 157 -8.68 -9.72 8.73
N GLU A 158 -8.62 -8.98 9.85
CA GLU A 158 -8.09 -7.60 9.88
C GLU A 158 -6.61 -7.55 9.48
N ASP A 159 -5.80 -8.45 10.05
CA ASP A 159 -4.38 -8.52 9.72
C ASP A 159 -4.17 -9.01 8.28
N ALA A 160 -5.01 -9.94 7.82
CA ALA A 160 -4.98 -10.43 6.44
C ALA A 160 -5.31 -9.31 5.44
N LEU A 161 -6.41 -8.56 5.66
CA LEU A 161 -6.81 -7.43 4.82
C LEU A 161 -5.71 -6.36 4.77
N SER A 162 -5.10 -6.08 5.93
CA SER A 162 -3.99 -5.13 6.04
C SER A 162 -2.80 -5.57 5.19
N CYS A 163 -2.41 -6.85 5.25
CA CYS A 163 -1.32 -7.38 4.44
C CYS A 163 -1.60 -7.28 2.94
N PHE A 164 -2.80 -7.67 2.49
CA PHE A 164 -3.16 -7.61 1.07
C PHE A 164 -3.24 -6.18 0.55
N SER A 165 -3.83 -5.27 1.33
CA SER A 165 -3.91 -3.84 0.97
C SER A 165 -2.52 -3.20 0.88
N TYR A 166 -1.65 -3.46 1.85
CA TYR A 166 -0.29 -2.96 1.88
C TYR A 166 0.55 -3.47 0.70
N GLY A 167 0.50 -4.78 0.43
CA GLY A 167 1.21 -5.38 -0.70
C GLY A 167 0.73 -4.80 -2.04
N HIS A 168 -0.58 -4.59 -2.19
CA HIS A 168 -1.13 -3.98 -3.39
C HIS A 168 -0.66 -2.52 -3.55
N GLY A 169 -0.65 -1.73 -2.46
CA GLY A 169 -0.11 -0.36 -2.48
C GLY A 169 1.36 -0.29 -2.92
N TRP A 170 2.19 -1.24 -2.51
CA TRP A 170 3.57 -1.37 -2.98
C TRP A 170 3.65 -1.63 -4.49
N LEU A 171 2.83 -2.55 -4.99
CA LEU A 171 2.85 -2.93 -6.40
C LEU A 171 2.38 -1.78 -7.29
N ASP A 172 1.27 -1.15 -6.93
CA ASP A 172 0.67 -0.07 -7.67
C ASP A 172 1.56 1.18 -7.72
N ALA A 173 2.20 1.53 -6.60
CA ALA A 173 3.22 2.57 -6.55
C ALA A 173 4.42 2.23 -7.46
N GLY A 174 4.82 0.97 -7.54
CA GLY A 174 5.86 0.50 -8.44
C GLY A 174 5.49 0.63 -9.92
N VAL A 175 4.23 0.34 -10.26
CA VAL A 175 3.69 0.54 -11.62
C VAL A 175 3.71 2.03 -11.98
N THR A 176 3.20 2.89 -11.11
CA THR A 176 3.20 4.35 -11.29
C THR A 176 4.61 4.92 -11.43
N ALA A 177 5.57 4.37 -10.70
CA ALA A 177 6.99 4.76 -10.82
C ALA A 177 7.68 4.23 -12.09
N GLY A 178 6.98 3.47 -12.94
CA GLY A 178 7.52 2.93 -14.20
C GLY A 178 8.45 1.72 -14.01
N LEU A 179 8.35 1.01 -12.90
CA LEU A 179 9.14 -0.20 -12.65
C LEU A 179 8.60 -1.44 -13.36
N PHE A 180 7.33 -1.38 -13.79
CA PHE A 180 6.63 -2.49 -14.38
C PHE A 180 5.89 -2.10 -15.66
N THR A 181 5.79 -3.06 -16.57
CA THR A 181 4.85 -3.04 -17.69
C THR A 181 3.64 -3.89 -17.29
N ILE A 182 2.43 -3.34 -17.44
CA ILE A 182 1.19 -4.08 -17.19
C ILE A 182 0.93 -4.97 -18.40
N THR A 183 0.79 -6.27 -18.17
CA THR A 183 0.54 -7.30 -19.21
C THR A 183 -0.90 -7.77 -19.26
N GLY A 184 -1.73 -7.36 -18.31
CA GLY A 184 -3.16 -7.69 -18.22
C GLY A 184 -3.84 -6.99 -17.07
N HIS A 185 -5.16 -7.04 -17.01
CA HIS A 185 -5.95 -6.52 -15.88
C HIS A 185 -5.60 -5.06 -15.50
N HIS A 186 -5.57 -4.17 -16.52
CA HIS A 186 -5.24 -2.75 -16.32
C HIS A 186 -6.14 -2.04 -15.31
N ASP A 187 -7.37 -2.51 -15.14
CA ASP A 187 -8.36 -2.02 -14.18
C ASP A 187 -7.99 -2.23 -12.71
N LEU A 188 -6.96 -3.04 -12.44
CA LEU A 188 -6.45 -3.27 -11.09
C LEU A 188 -5.44 -2.21 -10.62
N PHE A 189 -4.99 -1.33 -11.51
CA PHE A 189 -3.95 -0.34 -11.25
C PHE A 189 -4.50 1.09 -11.37
N THR A 190 -3.93 2.01 -10.59
CA THR A 190 -4.35 3.43 -10.55
C THR A 190 -3.59 4.31 -11.55
N VAL A 191 -3.27 3.80 -12.73
CA VAL A 191 -2.55 4.50 -13.82
C VAL A 191 -3.45 4.87 -14.96
#